data_f34335eb227ee557280cd275556adade
#
_entry.id   f34335eb227ee557280cd275556adade
#
_cell.length_a   1.000
_cell.length_b   1.000
_cell.length_c   1.000
_cell.angle_alpha   90.00
_cell.angle_beta   90.00
_cell.angle_gamma   90.00
#
_symmetry.space_group_name_H-M   'P 1'
#
loop_
_entity.id
_entity.type
_entity.pdbx_description
1 polymer ?
#
loop_
_entity_poly.entity_id
_entity_poly.type
_entity_poly.pdbx_seq_one_letter_code
_entity_poly.pdbx_strand_id
1 'polypeptide(L)'
;MTAIVCVSRSWGIGRDGALLFRISADHKRFRSLTVGRTVILGHKTLDTFPGGKPLKDRRNIILSHGDLDVPGAEIAHSFAEAVALAGDDAIVIGGASVYMALLSRCDRVYVTKVDADPDADSFFPNLDDNPDWHIESESEVFEENGLKFQYID
;
A
#
# COMPACT_ATOMS: atom_id res chain seq x y z
N MET A 1 4.78 10.22 -7.44
CA MET A 1 4.48 9.25 -6.36
C MET A 1 4.33 7.86 -6.91
N THR A 2 4.54 6.89 -6.06
CA THR A 2 4.38 5.48 -6.36
C THR A 2 3.46 4.87 -5.33
N ALA A 3 2.66 3.87 -5.71
CA ALA A 3 1.89 3.07 -4.76
C ALA A 3 2.40 1.63 -4.76
N ILE A 4 2.27 0.97 -3.61
CA ILE A 4 2.55 -0.46 -3.46
C ILE A 4 1.31 -1.10 -2.86
N VAL A 5 0.85 -2.20 -3.45
CA VAL A 5 -0.37 -2.89 -3.01
C VAL A 5 -0.31 -4.38 -3.30
N CYS A 6 -0.89 -5.17 -2.40
CA CYS A 6 -1.13 -6.60 -2.60
C CYS A 6 -2.64 -6.82 -2.75
N VAL A 7 -3.06 -7.38 -3.86
CA VAL A 7 -4.49 -7.52 -4.20
C VAL A 7 -4.87 -8.95 -4.52
N SER A 8 -6.14 -9.30 -4.23
CA SER A 8 -6.78 -10.53 -4.70
C SER A 8 -7.12 -10.42 -6.20
N ARG A 9 -7.70 -11.49 -6.76
CA ARG A 9 -8.20 -11.46 -8.15
C ARG A 9 -9.21 -10.34 -8.40
N SER A 10 -10.05 -10.03 -7.41
CA SER A 10 -11.06 -8.96 -7.47
C SER A 10 -10.53 -7.61 -6.96
N TRP A 11 -9.22 -7.45 -6.81
CA TRP A 11 -8.60 -6.23 -6.29
C TRP A 11 -8.94 -5.93 -4.83
N GLY A 12 -9.30 -6.96 -4.05
CA GLY A 12 -9.47 -6.86 -2.61
C GLY A 12 -8.14 -6.68 -1.90
N ILE A 13 -8.13 -5.88 -0.83
CA ILE A 13 -6.91 -5.60 -0.06
C ILE A 13 -7.06 -5.85 1.43
N GLY A 14 -8.29 -5.90 1.94
CA GLY A 14 -8.51 -6.09 3.36
C GLY A 14 -9.92 -6.55 3.70
N ARG A 15 -10.07 -7.01 4.94
CA ARG A 15 -11.34 -7.35 5.55
C ARG A 15 -11.26 -7.18 7.06
N ASP A 16 -12.27 -6.55 7.64
CA ASP A 16 -12.37 -6.34 9.09
C ASP A 16 -11.12 -5.67 9.69
N GLY A 17 -10.52 -4.74 8.96
CA GLY A 17 -9.34 -4.01 9.41
C GLY A 17 -8.03 -4.78 9.29
N ALA A 18 -8.02 -5.95 8.65
CA ALA A 18 -6.82 -6.76 8.46
C ALA A 18 -6.51 -6.94 6.98
N LEU A 19 -5.23 -7.19 6.67
CA LEU A 19 -4.80 -7.53 5.32
C LEU A 19 -5.36 -8.92 4.92
N LEU A 20 -5.68 -9.09 3.62
CA LEU A 20 -6.19 -10.37 3.12
C LEU A 20 -5.13 -11.47 3.12
N PHE A 21 -3.87 -11.11 2.86
CA PHE A 21 -2.80 -12.08 2.68
C PHE A 21 -1.59 -11.74 3.54
N ARG A 22 -0.89 -12.78 3.99
CA ARG A 22 0.42 -12.68 4.63
C ARG A 22 1.39 -13.56 3.86
N ILE A 23 2.18 -12.94 3.00
CA ILE A 23 3.16 -13.61 2.15
C ILE A 23 4.54 -13.04 2.48
N SER A 24 5.42 -13.88 3.04
CA SER A 24 6.72 -13.40 3.51
C SER A 24 7.62 -12.87 2.39
N ALA A 25 7.55 -13.47 1.20
CA ALA A 25 8.26 -12.95 0.03
C ALA A 25 7.79 -11.53 -0.35
N ASP A 26 6.49 -11.27 -0.25
CA ASP A 26 5.92 -9.97 -0.50
C ASP A 26 6.34 -8.94 0.55
N HIS A 27 6.38 -9.33 1.81
CA HIS A 27 6.89 -8.47 2.88
C HIS A 27 8.36 -8.08 2.67
N LYS A 28 9.19 -9.02 2.22
CA LYS A 28 10.59 -8.75 1.90
C LYS A 28 10.72 -7.77 0.73
N ARG A 29 9.92 -7.95 -0.30
CA ARG A 29 9.89 -7.04 -1.45
C ARG A 29 9.43 -5.64 -1.04
N PHE A 30 8.35 -5.56 -0.27
CA PHE A 30 7.84 -4.30 0.29
C PHE A 30 8.94 -3.56 1.06
N ARG A 31 9.65 -4.27 1.94
CA ARG A 31 10.75 -3.68 2.70
C ARG A 31 11.84 -3.15 1.77
N SER A 32 12.27 -3.94 0.78
CA SER A 32 13.34 -3.55 -0.15
C SER A 32 12.97 -2.31 -0.97
N LEU A 33 11.70 -2.14 -1.31
CA LEU A 33 11.21 -1.00 -2.08
C LEU A 33 11.01 0.26 -1.24
N THR A 34 10.83 0.13 0.08
CA THR A 34 10.45 1.26 0.95
C THR A 34 11.55 1.72 1.91
N VAL A 35 12.51 0.89 2.27
CA VAL A 35 13.59 1.27 3.21
C VAL A 35 14.34 2.49 2.70
N GLY A 36 14.57 3.45 3.58
CA GLY A 36 15.21 4.72 3.25
C GLY A 36 14.31 5.71 2.51
N ARG A 37 13.04 5.37 2.32
CA ARG A 37 12.08 6.19 1.57
C ARG A 37 11.02 6.79 2.50
N THR A 38 10.26 7.71 1.95
CA THR A 38 9.08 8.28 2.63
C THR A 38 7.85 7.48 2.25
N VAL A 39 7.07 7.06 3.26
CA VAL A 39 5.82 6.33 3.06
C VAL A 39 4.64 7.15 3.58
N ILE A 40 3.52 7.08 2.88
CA ILE A 40 2.26 7.72 3.26
C ILE A 40 1.25 6.62 3.55
N LEU A 41 0.61 6.71 4.71
CA LEU A 41 -0.38 5.72 5.14
C LEU A 41 -1.48 6.37 5.97
N GLY A 42 -2.63 5.71 6.03
CA GLY A 42 -3.70 6.09 6.94
C GLY A 42 -3.47 5.53 8.35
N HIS A 43 -4.08 6.16 9.36
CA HIS A 43 -3.91 5.73 10.74
C HIS A 43 -4.42 4.29 10.99
N LYS A 44 -5.44 3.84 10.26
CA LYS A 44 -5.94 2.47 10.37
C LYS A 44 -4.93 1.44 9.86
N THR A 45 -4.16 1.80 8.84
CA THR A 45 -3.08 0.94 8.33
C THR A 45 -1.97 0.80 9.36
N LEU A 46 -1.68 1.85 10.11
CA LEU A 46 -0.71 1.79 11.21
C LEU A 46 -1.07 0.70 12.22
N ASP A 47 -2.37 0.54 12.53
CA ASP A 47 -2.84 -0.46 13.48
C ASP A 47 -2.59 -1.90 13.02
N THR A 48 -2.33 -2.12 11.73
CA THR A 48 -2.00 -3.44 11.17
C THR A 48 -0.51 -3.79 11.32
N PHE A 49 0.33 -2.82 11.67
CA PHE A 49 1.77 -3.03 11.83
C PHE A 49 2.09 -3.64 13.20
N PRO A 50 3.22 -4.36 13.34
CA PRO A 50 3.63 -4.93 14.62
C PRO A 50 3.69 -3.86 15.72
N GLY A 51 2.93 -4.05 16.79
CA GLY A 51 2.86 -3.11 17.90
C GLY A 51 2.20 -1.77 17.57
N GLY A 52 1.55 -1.63 16.40
CA GLY A 52 0.97 -0.36 15.96
C GLY A 52 2.01 0.75 15.80
N LYS A 53 3.24 0.40 15.46
CA LYS A 53 4.36 1.34 15.36
C LYS A 53 4.69 1.68 13.91
N PRO A 54 5.19 2.91 13.65
CA PRO A 54 5.68 3.29 12.33
C PRO A 54 6.75 2.33 11.82
N LEU A 55 6.87 2.25 10.49
CA LEU A 55 7.88 1.40 9.87
C LEU A 55 9.29 1.93 10.16
N LYS A 56 10.15 1.03 10.61
CA LYS A 56 11.55 1.35 10.92
C LYS A 56 12.32 1.67 9.64
N ASP A 57 13.28 2.60 9.74
CA ASP A 57 14.17 3.02 8.64
C ASP A 57 13.44 3.67 7.47
N ARG A 58 12.25 4.21 7.72
CA ARG A 58 11.45 4.95 6.75
C ARG A 58 10.89 6.20 7.39
N ARG A 59 10.70 7.25 6.60
CA ARG A 59 9.98 8.42 7.04
C ARG A 59 8.49 8.14 6.88
N ASN A 60 7.75 8.11 7.99
CA ASN A 60 6.32 7.79 7.99
C ASN A 60 5.50 9.07 8.08
N ILE A 61 4.59 9.26 7.13
CA ILE A 61 3.60 10.33 7.14
C ILE A 61 2.24 9.67 7.27
N ILE A 62 1.56 9.94 8.40
CA ILE A 62 0.31 9.29 8.75
C ILE A 62 -0.83 10.29 8.60
N LEU A 63 -1.85 9.91 7.82
CA LEU A 63 -3.07 10.69 7.65
C LEU A 63 -4.01 10.44 8.82
N SER A 64 -4.41 11.50 9.51
CA SER A 64 -5.39 11.47 10.57
C SER A 64 -6.11 12.80 10.68
N HIS A 65 -7.43 12.78 10.79
CA HIS A 65 -8.24 13.99 11.01
C HIS A 65 -8.21 14.45 12.47
N GLY A 66 -7.81 13.60 13.39
CA GLY A 66 -7.76 13.89 14.81
C GLY A 66 -6.36 14.25 15.31
N ASP A 67 -6.30 14.64 16.59
CA ASP A 67 -5.03 14.89 17.28
C ASP A 67 -4.40 13.53 17.60
N LEU A 68 -3.55 13.07 16.72
CA LEU A 68 -2.79 11.83 16.87
C LEU A 68 -1.33 12.20 17.04
N ASP A 69 -0.72 11.65 18.08
CA ASP A 69 0.72 11.76 18.30
C ASP A 69 1.33 10.36 18.24
N VAL A 70 2.20 10.15 17.27
CA VAL A 70 2.87 8.86 17.07
C VAL A 70 4.37 9.11 17.04
N PRO A 71 5.10 8.66 18.08
CA PRO A 71 6.56 8.79 18.09
C PRO A 71 7.19 8.15 16.85
N GLY A 72 8.07 8.88 16.18
CA GLY A 72 8.76 8.43 14.99
C GLY A 72 8.00 8.65 13.68
N ALA A 73 6.86 9.36 13.72
CA ALA A 73 6.08 9.67 12.54
C ALA A 73 5.67 11.14 12.50
N GLU A 74 5.34 11.62 11.31
CA GLU A 74 4.72 12.93 11.09
C GLU A 74 3.23 12.73 10.82
N ILE A 75 2.40 13.63 11.31
CA ILE A 75 0.94 13.56 11.13
C ILE A 75 0.51 14.61 10.11
N ALA A 76 -0.25 14.17 9.13
CA ALA A 76 -0.91 15.05 8.16
C ALA A 76 -2.42 15.00 8.38
N HIS A 77 -3.07 16.15 8.37
CA HIS A 77 -4.50 16.26 8.63
C HIS A 77 -5.34 16.32 7.35
N SER A 78 -4.69 16.33 6.19
CA SER A 78 -5.33 16.30 4.88
C SER A 78 -4.43 15.63 3.86
N PHE A 79 -5.01 15.19 2.75
CA PHE A 79 -4.22 14.64 1.64
C PHE A 79 -3.27 15.69 1.05
N ALA A 80 -3.72 16.94 0.94
CA ALA A 80 -2.86 18.03 0.46
C ALA A 80 -1.65 18.25 1.37
N GLU A 81 -1.84 18.23 2.68
CA GLU A 81 -0.75 18.33 3.63
C GLU A 81 0.22 17.16 3.51
N ALA A 82 -0.29 15.93 3.39
CA ALA A 82 0.54 14.76 3.22
C ALA A 82 1.41 14.85 1.97
N VAL A 83 0.85 15.26 0.85
CA VAL A 83 1.57 15.45 -0.42
C VAL A 83 2.66 16.53 -0.28
N ALA A 84 2.33 17.63 0.37
CA ALA A 84 3.30 18.72 0.58
C ALA A 84 4.48 18.30 1.45
N LEU A 85 4.22 17.51 2.51
CA LEU A 85 5.26 16.99 3.39
C LEU A 85 6.11 15.92 2.70
N ALA A 86 5.48 15.06 1.91
CA ALA A 86 6.11 13.84 1.39
C ALA A 86 7.02 14.09 0.18
N GLY A 87 6.63 15.02 -0.69
CA GLY A 87 7.31 15.21 -1.96
C GLY A 87 6.99 14.14 -3.00
N ASP A 88 7.61 14.26 -4.18
CA ASP A 88 7.26 13.44 -5.35
C ASP A 88 7.75 11.99 -5.27
N ASP A 89 8.74 11.71 -4.42
CA ASP A 89 9.34 10.37 -4.29
C ASP A 89 8.64 9.49 -3.25
N ALA A 90 7.56 9.95 -2.67
CA ALA A 90 6.84 9.23 -1.64
C ALA A 90 6.14 7.99 -2.19
N ILE A 91 5.97 7.01 -1.32
CA ILE A 91 5.32 5.74 -1.63
C ILE A 91 4.04 5.63 -0.80
N VAL A 92 2.90 5.46 -1.47
CA VAL A 92 1.59 5.29 -0.84
C VAL A 92 1.41 3.81 -0.51
N ILE A 93 1.19 3.50 0.77
CA ILE A 93 1.15 2.12 1.25
C ILE A 93 -0.18 1.67 1.85
N GLY A 94 -1.19 2.52 1.82
CA GLY A 94 -2.55 2.13 2.20
C GLY A 94 -3.21 3.07 3.22
N GLY A 95 -4.40 2.83 3.54
CA GLY A 95 -5.32 1.85 2.99
C GLY A 95 -6.18 2.35 1.84
N ALA A 96 -7.36 1.76 1.70
CA ALA A 96 -8.23 2.00 0.55
C ALA A 96 -8.51 3.48 0.28
N SER A 97 -8.88 4.26 1.30
CA SER A 97 -9.19 5.68 1.14
C SER A 97 -7.97 6.49 0.71
N VAL A 98 -6.78 6.14 1.21
CA VAL A 98 -5.53 6.80 0.86
C VAL A 98 -5.13 6.48 -0.58
N TYR A 99 -5.25 5.22 -0.99
CA TYR A 99 -5.02 4.84 -2.38
C TYR A 99 -5.95 5.59 -3.33
N MET A 100 -7.23 5.61 -3.02
CA MET A 100 -8.22 6.30 -3.88
C MET A 100 -7.93 7.79 -4.01
N ALA A 101 -7.55 8.45 -2.93
CA ALA A 101 -7.27 9.87 -2.95
C ALA A 101 -5.98 10.24 -3.67
N LEU A 102 -4.95 9.38 -3.60
CA LEU A 102 -3.61 9.71 -4.08
C LEU A 102 -3.22 8.99 -5.39
N LEU A 103 -4.03 8.06 -5.89
CA LEU A 103 -3.72 7.32 -7.12
C LEU A 103 -3.49 8.25 -8.30
N SER A 104 -4.25 9.35 -8.42
CA SER A 104 -4.10 10.32 -9.50
C SER A 104 -2.74 11.04 -9.48
N ARG A 105 -2.03 10.99 -8.37
CA ARG A 105 -0.68 11.55 -8.24
C ARG A 105 0.41 10.52 -8.44
N CYS A 106 0.05 9.26 -8.61
CA CYS A 106 0.98 8.17 -8.85
C CYS A 106 1.20 7.98 -10.35
N ASP A 107 2.44 7.77 -10.72
CA ASP A 107 2.84 7.41 -12.08
C ASP A 107 3.23 5.94 -12.19
N ARG A 108 3.31 5.24 -11.06
CA ARG A 108 3.66 3.82 -10.98
C ARG A 108 2.95 3.16 -9.81
N VAL A 109 2.50 1.93 -10.03
CA VAL A 109 1.98 1.06 -8.96
C VAL A 109 2.71 -0.28 -9.03
N TYR A 110 3.31 -0.67 -7.91
CA TYR A 110 3.84 -2.03 -7.72
C TYR A 110 2.74 -2.91 -7.15
N VAL A 111 2.21 -3.81 -7.96
CA VAL A 111 1.11 -4.69 -7.59
C VAL A 111 1.63 -6.10 -7.34
N THR A 112 1.29 -6.67 -6.19
CA THR A 112 1.38 -8.12 -5.97
C THR A 112 -0.01 -8.68 -6.19
N LYS A 113 -0.20 -9.44 -7.26
CA LYS A 113 -1.51 -10.01 -7.60
C LYS A 113 -1.54 -11.47 -7.16
N VAL A 114 -2.43 -11.78 -6.23
CA VAL A 114 -2.57 -13.12 -5.64
C VAL A 114 -3.71 -13.85 -6.34
N ASP A 115 -3.45 -15.08 -6.79
CA ASP A 115 -4.45 -15.93 -7.43
C ASP A 115 -5.34 -16.61 -6.40
N ALA A 116 -6.07 -15.80 -5.68
CA ALA A 116 -7.09 -16.17 -4.70
C ALA A 116 -8.09 -15.02 -4.56
N ASP A 117 -9.29 -15.33 -4.13
CA ASP A 117 -10.34 -14.32 -4.03
C ASP A 117 -11.16 -14.46 -2.76
N PRO A 118 -10.54 -14.33 -1.57
CA PRO A 118 -11.27 -14.32 -0.32
C PRO A 118 -12.18 -13.10 -0.24
N ASP A 119 -13.21 -13.18 0.59
CA ASP A 119 -14.12 -12.06 0.84
C ASP A 119 -13.33 -10.85 1.34
N ALA A 120 -13.57 -9.70 0.72
CA ALA A 120 -12.94 -8.44 1.07
C ALA A 120 -14.01 -7.37 1.29
N ASP A 121 -13.71 -6.40 2.15
CA ASP A 121 -14.54 -5.20 2.35
C ASP A 121 -13.79 -3.92 1.98
N SER A 122 -12.50 -4.03 1.66
CA SER A 122 -11.68 -2.93 1.18
C SER A 122 -11.00 -3.33 -0.13
N PHE A 123 -10.97 -2.40 -1.09
CA PHE A 123 -10.52 -2.67 -2.45
C PHE A 123 -9.58 -1.58 -2.95
N PHE A 124 -8.67 -1.98 -3.82
CA PHE A 124 -7.88 -1.08 -4.66
C PHE A 124 -8.61 -0.92 -6.00
N PRO A 125 -8.61 0.27 -6.63
CA PRO A 125 -9.23 0.44 -7.94
C PRO A 125 -8.65 -0.55 -8.96
N ASN A 126 -9.54 -1.17 -9.75
CA ASN A 126 -9.11 -2.14 -10.77
C ASN A 126 -8.38 -1.44 -11.91
N LEU A 127 -7.06 -1.54 -11.92
CA LEU A 127 -6.22 -0.90 -12.94
C LEU A 127 -6.34 -1.57 -14.30
N ASP A 128 -6.74 -2.85 -14.35
CA ASP A 128 -6.94 -3.55 -15.61
C ASP A 128 -8.08 -2.94 -16.45
N ASP A 129 -9.06 -2.32 -15.78
CA ASP A 129 -10.20 -1.67 -16.40
C ASP A 129 -9.97 -0.18 -16.67
N ASN A 130 -8.82 0.36 -16.32
CA ASN A 130 -8.51 1.79 -16.43
C ASN A 130 -7.58 2.04 -17.62
N PRO A 131 -8.04 2.76 -18.68
CA PRO A 131 -7.23 3.00 -19.86
C PRO A 131 -6.02 3.90 -19.64
N ASP A 132 -5.97 4.63 -18.51
CA ASP A 132 -4.84 5.48 -18.17
C ASP A 132 -3.66 4.68 -17.60
N TRP A 133 -3.85 3.39 -17.31
CA TRP A 133 -2.84 2.51 -16.77
C TRP A 133 -2.55 1.35 -17.72
N HIS A 134 -1.28 1.00 -17.84
CA HIS A 134 -0.84 -0.17 -18.62
C HIS A 134 0.23 -0.93 -17.85
N ILE A 135 0.36 -2.21 -18.16
CA ILE A 135 1.38 -3.07 -17.55
C ILE A 135 2.72 -2.80 -18.23
N GLU A 136 3.73 -2.44 -17.44
CA GLU A 136 5.11 -2.25 -17.91
C GLU A 136 5.91 -3.54 -17.81
N SER A 137 5.71 -4.30 -16.73
CA SER A 137 6.41 -5.57 -16.53
C SER A 137 5.57 -6.53 -15.71
N GLU A 138 5.75 -7.83 -15.95
CA GLU A 138 5.17 -8.91 -15.19
C GLU A 138 6.26 -9.91 -14.81
N SER A 139 6.26 -10.36 -13.55
CA SER A 139 7.15 -11.42 -13.12
C SER A 139 6.61 -12.80 -13.50
N GLU A 140 7.43 -13.82 -13.32
CA GLU A 140 6.94 -15.20 -13.26
C GLU A 140 5.99 -15.38 -12.08
N VAL A 141 5.26 -16.49 -12.06
CA VAL A 141 4.36 -16.83 -10.95
C VAL A 141 5.17 -17.54 -9.86
N PHE A 142 5.03 -17.06 -8.63
CA PHE A 142 5.63 -17.66 -7.44
C PHE A 142 4.55 -18.36 -6.62
N GLU A 143 4.98 -19.21 -5.69
CA GLU A 143 4.08 -19.89 -4.77
C GLU A 143 4.67 -19.89 -3.36
N GLU A 144 3.83 -19.57 -2.36
CA GLU A 144 4.18 -19.63 -0.95
C GLU A 144 2.95 -20.09 -0.17
N ASN A 145 3.09 -21.18 0.61
CA ASN A 145 2.02 -21.72 1.46
C ASN A 145 0.69 -21.97 0.70
N GLY A 146 0.77 -22.45 -0.53
CA GLY A 146 -0.39 -22.74 -1.36
C GLY A 146 -0.99 -21.53 -2.08
N LEU A 147 -0.42 -20.34 -1.90
CA LEU A 147 -0.85 -19.14 -2.62
C LEU A 147 0.07 -18.88 -3.79
N LYS A 148 -0.52 -18.73 -4.98
CA LYS A 148 0.20 -18.32 -6.18
C LYS A 148 0.07 -16.81 -6.35
N PHE A 149 1.15 -16.17 -6.69
CA PHE A 149 1.17 -14.73 -6.87
C PHE A 149 2.22 -14.30 -7.88
N GLN A 150 2.05 -13.09 -8.41
CA GLN A 150 3.03 -12.52 -9.32
C GLN A 150 3.13 -11.01 -9.10
N TYR A 151 4.26 -10.44 -9.48
CA TYR A 151 4.51 -9.00 -9.38
C TYR A 151 4.25 -8.35 -10.72
N ILE A 152 3.43 -7.30 -10.71
CA ILE A 152 3.02 -6.55 -11.91
C ILE A 152 3.29 -5.06 -11.66
N ASP A 153 4.08 -4.45 -12.53
CA ASP A 153 4.41 -3.03 -12.46
C ASP A 153 3.69 -2.23 -13.54
#